data_69bd4ac2bc74970cd1ce9a3a1d70b494
#
_entry.id   69bd4ac2bc74970cd1ce9a3a1d70b494
#
_cell.length_a   1.000
_cell.length_b   1.000
_cell.length_c   1.000
_cell.angle_alpha   90.00
_cell.angle_beta   90.00
_cell.angle_gamma   90.00
#
_symmetry.space_group_name_H-M   'P 1'
#
loop_
_entity.id
_entity.type
_entity.pdbx_description
1 polymer ?
#
loop_
_entity_poly.entity_id
_entity_poly.type
_entity_poly.pdbx_seq_one_letter_code
_entity_poly.pdbx_strand_id
1 'polypeptide(L)'
;VVLGAVMLDFNIVEKEMCPIGLAGHLLVDKWVPIIIRDIALFDRRGFNEILKKNREGISSASLASRLQYMVQLNLLHVEKADDHVQKKNYFLTEAGIAFVPILFHLASWTAEFRDPAPDIVELTSPFYSVKGDLQEKLLDRLRQIHVTKTIEPRPLWWLADKL
;
A
#
# COMPACT_ATOMS: atom_id res chain seq x y z
N VAL A 1 17.42 11.99 -18.86
CA VAL A 1 18.57 11.46 -18.12
C VAL A 1 18.12 10.16 -17.49
N VAL A 2 18.52 9.03 -18.07
CA VAL A 2 18.29 7.70 -17.52
C VAL A 2 19.30 7.52 -16.41
N LEU A 3 18.90 7.66 -15.16
CA LEU A 3 19.67 7.15 -14.03
C LEU A 3 19.60 5.63 -14.10
N GLY A 4 20.71 5.02 -14.52
CA GLY A 4 20.88 3.59 -14.48
C GLY A 4 20.56 3.07 -13.08
N ALA A 5 19.75 2.01 -13.01
CA ALA A 5 19.48 1.29 -11.80
C ALA A 5 20.82 0.71 -11.29
N VAL A 6 21.49 1.43 -10.40
CA VAL A 6 22.47 0.82 -9.53
C VAL A 6 21.65 -0.14 -8.68
N MET A 7 21.78 -1.44 -8.94
CA MET A 7 21.40 -2.45 -7.97
C MET A 7 22.34 -2.26 -6.77
N LEU A 8 21.92 -1.39 -5.85
CA LEU A 8 22.56 -1.30 -4.56
C LEU A 8 22.39 -2.67 -3.92
N ASP A 9 23.49 -3.25 -3.47
CA ASP A 9 23.43 -4.43 -2.60
C ASP A 9 22.81 -3.97 -1.27
N PHE A 10 21.50 -4.03 -1.20
CA PHE A 10 20.69 -3.52 -0.08
C PHE A 10 21.18 -4.05 1.28
N ASN A 11 21.79 -5.24 1.32
CA ASN A 11 22.25 -5.85 2.56
C ASN A 11 23.45 -5.13 3.21
N ILE A 12 24.25 -4.43 2.42
CA ILE A 12 25.44 -3.71 2.93
C ILE A 12 25.04 -2.29 3.34
N VAL A 13 24.23 -1.62 2.51
CA VAL A 13 23.83 -0.23 2.73
C VAL A 13 22.81 -0.09 3.86
N GLU A 14 21.90 -1.06 4.03
CA GLU A 14 20.87 -1.02 5.08
C GLU A 14 21.43 -0.91 6.49
N LYS A 15 22.55 -1.61 6.78
CA LYS A 15 23.14 -1.64 8.14
C LYS A 15 23.82 -0.32 8.56
N GLU A 16 24.13 0.53 7.61
CA GLU A 16 24.85 1.80 7.86
C GLU A 16 23.92 3.03 7.82
N MET A 17 22.68 2.86 7.35
CA MET A 17 21.73 3.94 7.21
C MET A 17 20.89 4.13 8.47
N CYS A 18 20.62 5.39 8.80
CA CYS A 18 19.62 5.68 9.83
C CYS A 18 18.23 5.20 9.33
N PRO A 19 17.36 4.68 10.23
CA PRO A 19 16.06 4.12 9.83
C PRO A 19 15.18 5.09 9.03
N ILE A 20 15.23 6.39 9.33
CA ILE A 20 14.46 7.41 8.58
C ILE A 20 15.04 7.57 7.16
N GLY A 21 16.37 7.62 7.05
CA GLY A 21 17.04 7.71 5.75
C GLY A 21 16.76 6.50 4.87
N LEU A 22 16.84 5.31 5.45
CA LEU A 22 16.51 4.07 4.75
C LEU A 22 15.03 4.03 4.31
N ALA A 23 14.09 4.39 5.20
CA ALA A 23 12.68 4.49 4.85
C ALA A 23 12.45 5.50 3.72
N GLY A 24 13.13 6.66 3.76
CA GLY A 24 13.11 7.65 2.69
C GLY A 24 13.54 7.08 1.35
N HIS A 25 14.59 6.28 1.35
CA HIS A 25 15.14 5.65 0.14
C HIS A 25 14.21 4.57 -0.45
N LEU A 26 13.61 3.76 0.42
CA LEU A 26 12.79 2.61 0.00
C LEU A 26 11.32 2.98 -0.26
N LEU A 27 10.74 3.86 0.54
CA LEU A 27 9.30 4.02 0.65
C LEU A 27 8.78 5.39 0.19
N VAL A 28 9.63 6.42 0.13
CA VAL A 28 9.23 7.79 -0.26
C VAL A 28 9.33 8.00 -1.77
N ASP A 29 8.98 6.99 -2.52
CA ASP A 29 8.56 7.15 -3.91
C ASP A 29 7.06 7.49 -3.91
N LYS A 30 6.66 8.45 -4.71
CA LYS A 30 5.24 8.88 -4.81
C LYS A 30 4.26 7.72 -4.94
N TRP A 31 4.63 6.66 -5.65
CA TRP A 31 3.71 5.59 -6.04
C TRP A 31 3.60 4.47 -5.01
N VAL A 32 4.63 4.22 -4.20
CA VAL A 32 4.60 3.16 -3.18
C VAL A 32 3.45 3.35 -2.19
N PRO A 33 3.30 4.51 -1.50
CA PRO A 33 2.18 4.75 -0.61
C PRO A 33 0.81 4.66 -1.31
N ILE A 34 0.73 5.18 -2.54
CA ILE A 34 -0.51 5.19 -3.33
C ILE A 34 -0.95 3.77 -3.70
N ILE A 35 -0.03 2.90 -4.14
CA ILE A 35 -0.33 1.51 -4.50
C ILE A 35 -0.73 0.71 -3.26
N ILE A 36 -0.02 0.87 -2.13
CA ILE A 36 -0.41 0.22 -0.87
C ILE A 36 -1.82 0.65 -0.45
N ARG A 37 -2.13 1.96 -0.53
CA ARG A 37 -3.47 2.47 -0.28
C ARG A 37 -4.51 1.79 -1.17
N ASP A 38 -4.26 1.71 -2.47
CA ASP A 38 -5.19 1.13 -3.44
C ASP A 38 -5.49 -0.34 -3.14
N ILE A 39 -4.48 -1.10 -2.75
CA ILE A 39 -4.63 -2.50 -2.36
C ILE A 39 -5.30 -2.63 -0.99
N ALA A 40 -4.79 -1.93 0.03
CA ALA A 40 -5.25 -2.09 1.41
C ALA A 40 -6.65 -1.54 1.66
N LEU A 41 -6.95 -0.33 1.15
CA LEU A 41 -8.18 0.38 1.48
C LEU A 41 -9.28 0.20 0.44
N PHE A 42 -8.92 -0.02 -0.82
CA PHE A 42 -9.87 -0.12 -1.93
C PHE A 42 -9.95 -1.51 -2.56
N ASP A 43 -9.19 -2.48 -2.05
CA ASP A 43 -9.12 -3.86 -2.54
C ASP A 43 -8.84 -3.96 -4.06
N ARG A 44 -8.04 -3.04 -4.58
CA ARG A 44 -7.60 -3.04 -5.98
C ARG A 44 -6.34 -3.87 -6.11
N ARG A 45 -6.45 -5.11 -6.53
CA ARG A 45 -5.33 -6.05 -6.55
C ARG A 45 -4.82 -6.39 -7.96
N GLY A 46 -5.60 -6.14 -8.98
CA GLY A 46 -5.20 -6.38 -10.37
C GLY A 46 -4.52 -5.17 -11.00
N PHE A 47 -3.52 -5.41 -11.87
CA PHE A 47 -2.82 -4.35 -12.60
C PHE A 47 -3.77 -3.37 -13.29
N ASN A 48 -4.70 -3.88 -14.09
CA ASN A 48 -5.66 -3.05 -14.83
C ASN A 48 -6.63 -2.31 -13.91
N GLU A 49 -6.94 -2.90 -12.77
CA GLU A 49 -7.82 -2.30 -11.78
C GLU A 49 -7.15 -1.09 -11.11
N ILE A 50 -5.90 -1.25 -10.65
CA ILE A 50 -5.10 -0.16 -10.09
C ILE A 50 -4.93 0.93 -11.15
N LEU A 51 -4.52 0.57 -12.37
CA LEU A 51 -4.28 1.52 -13.44
C LEU A 51 -5.50 2.39 -13.79
N LYS A 52 -6.68 1.76 -13.90
CA LYS A 52 -7.92 2.45 -14.32
C LYS A 52 -8.57 3.27 -13.21
N LYS A 53 -8.44 2.81 -11.95
CA LYS A 53 -9.11 3.44 -10.81
C LYS A 53 -8.21 4.38 -10.01
N ASN A 54 -6.92 4.47 -10.37
CA ASN A 54 -5.99 5.38 -9.72
C ASN A 54 -6.32 6.83 -10.06
N ARG A 55 -6.56 7.65 -9.03
CA ARG A 55 -6.92 9.07 -9.18
C ARG A 55 -5.72 9.96 -9.48
N GLU A 56 -4.53 9.53 -9.15
CA GLU A 56 -3.28 10.29 -9.30
C GLU A 56 -2.63 10.13 -10.68
N GLY A 57 -3.25 9.35 -11.57
CA GLY A 57 -2.84 9.24 -12.97
C GLY A 57 -1.52 8.49 -13.20
N ILE A 58 -1.33 7.37 -12.51
CA ILE A 58 -0.15 6.53 -12.75
C ILE A 58 -0.15 5.97 -14.17
N SER A 59 1.00 6.08 -14.86
CA SER A 59 1.17 5.45 -16.17
C SER A 59 1.34 3.93 -16.05
N SER A 60 1.01 3.17 -17.12
CA SER A 60 1.18 1.72 -17.12
C SER A 60 2.63 1.30 -16.92
N ALA A 61 3.58 2.04 -17.50
CA ALA A 61 5.02 1.78 -17.32
C ALA A 61 5.47 2.03 -15.88
N SER A 62 5.02 3.13 -15.26
CA SER A 62 5.32 3.42 -13.85
C SER A 62 4.71 2.38 -12.93
N LEU A 63 3.44 1.99 -13.15
CA LEU A 63 2.79 0.97 -12.35
C LEU A 63 3.51 -0.38 -12.43
N ALA A 64 3.85 -0.83 -13.65
CA ALA A 64 4.57 -2.09 -13.85
C ALA A 64 5.91 -2.10 -13.10
N SER A 65 6.70 -1.03 -13.25
CA SER A 65 8.00 -0.88 -12.59
C SER A 65 7.84 -0.86 -11.06
N ARG A 66 6.84 -0.15 -10.52
CA ARG A 66 6.64 -0.05 -9.08
C ARG A 66 6.09 -1.32 -8.45
N LEU A 67 5.19 -2.01 -9.09
CA LEU A 67 4.73 -3.32 -8.61
C LEU A 67 5.87 -4.33 -8.54
N GLN A 68 6.74 -4.36 -9.56
CA GLN A 68 7.93 -5.22 -9.55
C GLN A 68 8.87 -4.83 -8.40
N TYR A 69 9.15 -3.54 -8.21
CA TYR A 69 9.99 -3.03 -7.13
C TYR A 69 9.42 -3.39 -5.74
N MET A 70 8.12 -3.22 -5.54
CA MET A 70 7.46 -3.54 -4.26
C MET A 70 7.47 -5.04 -3.95
N VAL A 71 7.44 -5.90 -4.97
CA VAL A 71 7.65 -7.35 -4.80
C VAL A 71 9.10 -7.64 -4.38
N GLN A 72 10.09 -7.00 -5.00
CA GLN A 72 11.50 -7.14 -4.63
C GLN A 72 11.77 -6.67 -3.20
N LEU A 73 11.10 -5.61 -2.74
CA LEU A 73 11.16 -5.12 -1.36
C LEU A 73 10.35 -5.97 -0.36
N ASN A 74 9.73 -7.05 -0.81
CA ASN A 74 8.85 -7.88 0.02
C ASN A 74 7.68 -7.09 0.68
N LEU A 75 7.21 -6.02 0.03
CA LEU A 75 5.98 -5.33 0.43
C LEU A 75 4.74 -5.99 -0.15
N LEU A 76 4.90 -6.60 -1.32
CA LEU A 76 3.87 -7.34 -2.04
C LEU A 76 4.34 -8.74 -2.39
N HIS A 77 3.39 -9.67 -2.46
CA HIS A 77 3.56 -10.90 -3.22
C HIS A 77 2.52 -10.96 -4.35
N VAL A 78 2.82 -11.75 -5.39
CA VAL A 78 1.99 -11.84 -6.58
C VAL A 78 1.53 -13.27 -6.78
N GLU A 79 0.26 -13.45 -7.12
CA GLU A 79 -0.34 -14.73 -7.46
C GLU A 79 -1.03 -14.67 -8.80
N LYS A 80 -1.10 -15.80 -9.47
CA LYS A 80 -1.93 -15.96 -10.66
C LYS A 80 -3.41 -16.02 -10.25
N ALA A 81 -4.28 -15.35 -10.97
CA ALA A 81 -5.70 -15.50 -10.75
C ALA A 81 -6.17 -16.82 -11.37
N ASP A 82 -7.04 -17.55 -10.66
CA ASP A 82 -7.46 -18.91 -11.03
C ASP A 82 -8.11 -19.02 -12.41
N ASP A 83 -8.72 -17.96 -12.92
CA ASP A 83 -9.50 -17.96 -14.15
C ASP A 83 -8.72 -17.63 -15.44
N HIS A 84 -7.51 -17.05 -15.33
CA HIS A 84 -6.73 -16.64 -16.51
C HIS A 84 -5.22 -16.73 -16.27
N VAL A 85 -4.51 -17.47 -17.10
CA VAL A 85 -3.06 -17.69 -17.06
C VAL A 85 -2.22 -16.38 -17.04
N GLN A 86 -2.80 -15.27 -17.50
CA GLN A 86 -2.10 -13.97 -17.59
C GLN A 86 -2.52 -12.96 -16.51
N LYS A 87 -3.60 -13.21 -15.76
CA LYS A 87 -4.07 -12.27 -14.74
C LYS A 87 -3.30 -12.50 -13.45
N LYS A 88 -2.70 -11.44 -12.93
CA LYS A 88 -1.98 -11.43 -11.66
C LYS A 88 -2.72 -10.58 -10.65
N ASN A 89 -2.81 -11.07 -9.42
CA ASN A 89 -3.28 -10.33 -8.26
C ASN A 89 -2.11 -10.08 -7.30
N TYR A 90 -2.05 -8.87 -6.76
CA TYR A 90 -1.04 -8.44 -5.80
C TYR A 90 -1.64 -8.42 -4.40
N PHE A 91 -0.93 -8.99 -3.46
CA PHE A 91 -1.32 -9.08 -2.06
C PHE A 91 -0.24 -8.45 -1.20
N LEU A 92 -0.65 -7.83 -0.09
CA LEU A 92 0.27 -7.30 0.89
C LEU A 92 0.95 -8.45 1.65
N THR A 93 2.24 -8.29 1.91
CA THR A 93 2.96 -9.10 2.90
C THR A 93 2.75 -8.51 4.31
N GLU A 94 3.28 -9.15 5.35
CA GLU A 94 3.31 -8.55 6.70
C GLU A 94 4.00 -7.18 6.71
N ALA A 95 5.09 -7.02 5.94
CA ALA A 95 5.78 -5.73 5.81
C ALA A 95 4.89 -4.67 5.11
N GLY A 96 4.16 -5.06 4.07
CA GLY A 96 3.20 -4.20 3.39
C GLY A 96 2.04 -3.80 4.29
N ILE A 97 1.51 -4.72 5.08
CA ILE A 97 0.44 -4.47 6.06
C ILE A 97 0.94 -3.52 7.16
N ALA A 98 2.16 -3.74 7.68
CA ALA A 98 2.76 -2.88 8.70
C ALA A 98 3.01 -1.44 8.22
N PHE A 99 3.03 -1.19 6.90
CA PHE A 99 3.12 0.15 6.33
C PHE A 99 1.78 0.93 6.39
N VAL A 100 0.64 0.26 6.49
CA VAL A 100 -0.69 0.90 6.44
C VAL A 100 -0.89 1.95 7.54
N PRO A 101 -0.50 1.75 8.81
CA PRO A 101 -0.55 2.81 9.83
C PRO A 101 0.21 4.08 9.45
N ILE A 102 1.34 3.95 8.74
CA ILE A 102 2.12 5.10 8.28
C ILE A 102 1.30 5.93 7.27
N LEU A 103 0.50 5.30 6.42
CA LEU A 103 -0.41 6.01 5.51
C LEU A 103 -1.42 6.87 6.30
N PHE A 104 -1.95 6.36 7.41
CA PHE A 104 -2.88 7.12 8.23
C PHE A 104 -2.21 8.28 8.95
N HIS A 105 -0.95 8.14 9.37
CA HIS A 105 -0.18 9.27 9.90
C HIS A 105 0.06 10.35 8.83
N LEU A 106 0.42 9.96 7.61
CA LEU A 106 0.56 10.89 6.49
C LEU A 106 -0.77 11.57 6.16
N ALA A 107 -1.88 10.83 6.17
CA ALA A 107 -3.21 11.35 5.92
C ALA A 107 -3.66 12.33 7.01
N SER A 108 -3.42 12.01 8.29
CA SER A 108 -3.71 12.88 9.43
C SER A 108 -2.95 14.21 9.33
N TRP A 109 -1.65 14.15 9.07
CA TRP A 109 -0.84 15.35 8.86
C TRP A 109 -1.36 16.18 7.68
N THR A 110 -1.73 15.52 6.58
CA THR A 110 -2.25 16.21 5.40
C THR A 110 -3.60 16.87 5.69
N ALA A 111 -4.49 16.20 6.43
CA ALA A 111 -5.79 16.76 6.80
C ALA A 111 -5.66 17.97 7.75
N GLU A 112 -4.64 18.02 8.60
CA GLU A 112 -4.39 19.11 9.52
C GLU A 112 -3.78 20.35 8.83
N PHE A 113 -2.85 20.14 7.89
CA PHE A 113 -2.02 21.22 7.34
C PHE A 113 -2.30 21.56 5.86
N ARG A 114 -3.25 20.85 5.23
CA ARG A 114 -3.62 21.02 3.83
C ARG A 114 -5.14 20.91 3.69
N ASP A 115 -5.64 21.01 2.48
CA ASP A 115 -7.08 20.91 2.16
C ASP A 115 -7.32 19.73 1.19
N PRO A 116 -7.24 18.48 1.68
CA PRO A 116 -7.50 17.29 0.86
C PRO A 116 -9.00 17.09 0.62
N ALA A 117 -9.36 16.16 -0.28
CA ALA A 117 -10.73 15.83 -0.62
C ALA A 117 -11.55 15.41 0.62
N PRO A 118 -12.63 16.15 0.98
CA PRO A 118 -13.35 15.94 2.23
C PRO A 118 -13.98 14.54 2.37
N ASP A 119 -14.47 13.97 1.26
CA ASP A 119 -15.04 12.61 1.22
C ASP A 119 -14.03 11.54 1.62
N ILE A 120 -12.76 11.72 1.26
CA ILE A 120 -11.69 10.79 1.63
C ILE A 120 -11.25 11.01 3.08
N VAL A 121 -11.22 12.25 3.55
CA VAL A 121 -10.93 12.56 4.95
C VAL A 121 -11.99 11.92 5.86
N GLU A 122 -13.26 12.07 5.55
CA GLU A 122 -14.36 11.47 6.30
C GLU A 122 -14.22 9.94 6.38
N LEU A 123 -13.93 9.28 5.25
CA LEU A 123 -13.73 7.83 5.19
C LEU A 123 -12.54 7.34 6.01
N THR A 124 -11.45 8.09 6.04
CA THR A 124 -10.18 7.62 6.61
C THR A 124 -9.88 8.15 8.00
N SER A 125 -10.50 9.25 8.42
CA SER A 125 -10.25 9.90 9.72
C SER A 125 -10.48 8.99 10.95
N PRO A 126 -11.41 8.03 10.96
CA PRO A 126 -11.54 7.10 12.08
C PRO A 126 -10.26 6.29 12.36
N PHE A 127 -9.40 6.12 11.36
CA PHE A 127 -8.15 5.37 11.46
C PHE A 127 -6.93 6.22 11.82
N TYR A 128 -7.08 7.56 11.95
CA TYR A 128 -5.94 8.43 12.24
C TYR A 128 -5.45 8.34 13.69
N SER A 129 -6.30 7.86 14.60
CA SER A 129 -5.92 7.68 15.99
C SER A 129 -5.12 6.41 16.21
N VAL A 130 -3.90 6.55 16.72
CA VAL A 130 -3.01 5.42 17.04
C VAL A 130 -3.51 4.59 18.23
N LYS A 131 -4.42 5.13 19.04
CA LYS A 131 -4.88 4.55 20.32
C LYS A 131 -6.18 3.75 20.21
N GLY A 132 -6.63 3.42 19.02
CA GLY A 132 -7.93 2.78 18.86
C GLY A 132 -7.82 1.32 18.39
N ASP A 133 -8.70 0.48 18.93
CA ASP A 133 -9.02 -0.87 18.46
C ASP A 133 -9.20 -0.98 16.92
N LEU A 134 -9.46 0.14 16.28
CA LEU A 134 -9.85 0.18 14.88
C LEU A 134 -8.68 -0.12 13.94
N GLN A 135 -7.49 0.44 14.22
CA GLN A 135 -6.31 0.11 13.42
C GLN A 135 -5.93 -1.36 13.59
N GLU A 136 -5.94 -1.89 14.81
CA GLU A 136 -5.64 -3.30 15.06
C GLU A 136 -6.61 -4.22 14.34
N LYS A 137 -7.92 -3.95 14.43
CA LYS A 137 -8.95 -4.68 13.69
C LYS A 137 -8.74 -4.62 12.18
N LEU A 138 -8.34 -3.46 11.65
CA LEU A 138 -8.02 -3.34 10.24
C LEU A 138 -6.80 -4.17 9.86
N LEU A 139 -5.70 -4.11 10.63
CA LEU A 139 -4.50 -4.87 10.34
C LEU A 139 -4.74 -6.38 10.41
N ASP A 140 -5.49 -6.85 11.39
CA ASP A 140 -5.88 -8.26 11.48
C ASP A 140 -6.72 -8.70 10.28
N ARG A 141 -7.64 -7.84 9.85
CA ARG A 141 -8.43 -8.11 8.66
C ARG A 141 -7.57 -8.15 7.39
N LEU A 142 -6.63 -7.24 7.25
CA LEU A 142 -5.69 -7.27 6.13
C LEU A 142 -4.84 -8.56 6.14
N ARG A 143 -4.41 -9.05 7.32
CA ARG A 143 -3.74 -10.35 7.43
C ARG A 143 -4.64 -11.50 6.97
N GLN A 144 -5.91 -11.49 7.39
CA GLN A 144 -6.88 -12.50 6.97
C GLN A 144 -7.14 -12.51 5.46
N ILE A 145 -7.11 -11.35 4.81
CA ILE A 145 -7.30 -11.23 3.37
C ILE A 145 -6.01 -11.59 2.61
N HIS A 146 -4.88 -11.02 3.01
CA HIS A 146 -3.68 -11.01 2.19
C HIS A 146 -2.69 -12.15 2.53
N VAL A 147 -2.65 -12.57 3.79
CA VAL A 147 -1.67 -13.55 4.27
C VAL A 147 -2.30 -14.93 4.47
N THR A 148 -3.32 -15.01 5.33
CA THR A 148 -3.95 -16.31 5.65
C THR A 148 -5.09 -16.69 4.70
N LYS A 149 -5.65 -15.73 3.97
CA LYS A 149 -6.75 -15.91 3.00
C LYS A 149 -7.96 -16.62 3.57
N THR A 150 -8.29 -16.30 4.81
CA THR A 150 -9.41 -16.91 5.54
C THR A 150 -10.72 -16.17 5.31
N ILE A 151 -10.68 -14.98 4.75
CA ILE A 151 -11.86 -14.17 4.43
C ILE A 151 -11.78 -13.56 3.04
N GLU A 152 -12.96 -13.29 2.46
CA GLU A 152 -13.05 -12.63 1.17
C GLU A 152 -12.60 -11.17 1.24
N PRO A 153 -11.85 -10.70 0.24
CA PRO A 153 -11.42 -9.32 0.12
C PRO A 153 -12.61 -8.36 -0.02
N ARG A 154 -12.52 -7.23 0.67
CA ARG A 154 -13.53 -6.16 0.60
C ARG A 154 -12.89 -4.79 0.85
N PRO A 155 -13.40 -3.72 0.19
CA PRO A 155 -12.94 -2.36 0.44
C PRO A 155 -13.17 -1.87 1.88
N LEU A 156 -12.37 -0.90 2.32
CA LEU A 156 -12.38 -0.37 3.68
C LEU A 156 -13.75 0.16 4.15
N TRP A 157 -14.52 0.82 3.28
CA TRP A 157 -15.84 1.37 3.66
C TRP A 157 -16.83 0.32 4.16
N TRP A 158 -16.67 -0.93 3.74
CA TRP A 158 -17.45 -2.02 4.30
C TRP A 158 -17.15 -2.26 5.80
N LEU A 159 -15.95 -1.93 6.25
CA LEU A 159 -15.58 -2.02 7.67
C LEU A 159 -16.21 -0.88 8.46
N ALA A 160 -16.27 0.33 7.89
CA ALA A 160 -16.87 1.50 8.51
C ALA A 160 -18.37 1.31 8.80
N ASP A 161 -19.09 0.59 7.94
CA ASP A 161 -20.54 0.30 8.13
C ASP A 161 -20.81 -0.72 9.24
N LYS A 162 -19.79 -1.33 9.84
CA LYS A 162 -19.91 -2.39 10.86
C LYS A 162 -19.32 -2.02 12.22
N LEU A 163 -18.89 -0.77 12.36
CA LEU A 163 -18.33 -0.21 13.58
C LEU A 163 -19.34 0.69 14.27
#